data_88e39fa80faf08adacb957265bc6fd9d
#
_entry.id   88e39fa80faf08adacb957265bc6fd9d
#
_cell.length_a   1.000
_cell.length_b   1.000
_cell.length_c   1.000
_cell.angle_alpha   90.00
_cell.angle_beta   90.00
_cell.angle_gamma   90.00
#
_symmetry.space_group_name_H-M   'P 1'
#
loop_
_entity.id
_entity.type
_entity.pdbx_description
1 polymer ?
#
loop_
_entity_poly.entity_id
_entity_poly.type
_entity_poly.pdbx_seq_one_letter_code
_entity_poly.pdbx_strand_id
1 'polypeptide(L)'
;MRSHSASSSSRPLPYPQLELPFQISGGQYAPLAWSDISGWNDDDHLAAYKAFRTSCKPIAAQHGLPPESKALGTSLRDPCRIAKTLEPSDGARAKAFFEAYFLPLRISRLGEGEGFVTGYYEPVIDGSRTQTDVYNVPVYRRPSNLFVRGTTQSSVGLPNKGQVFRKIGRRKLVPYYDRAEIEDGAIAGRGLEICWLKNQTDLLFSQIQGSARVRLEDGSTVRINYDAHNGYPYTPVGRILIDRGIIPKEAMSMQKIREWMEQNPDGAKELRRQNRSYIFFREVALSDKDEAVGAQGVPLTPGRSIAVDKSLHVYGTPFFIEGELPIESEQSKTPFRRLMIAQDTGSAIVGPARADLYFGAGVDAGKVSGRLRHNMRFVILVPKSLDPVARGRKLPLPDERPSAKIAKLFPQVDPLKDQPKGPKNGARPPEVPTAAVPGKAAGTADSAKRAAPATPPPTTGAAPPATPAPTAQALVAKPVPLPEARPNIAPVSERRRYRHIHRYRYRR
;
A
#
# COMPACT_ATOMS: atom_id res chain seq x y z
N MET A 1 17.87 -6.78 55.14
CA MET A 1 16.68 -6.08 54.66
C MET A 1 16.35 -6.59 53.27
N ARG A 2 15.31 -7.41 53.15
CA ARG A 2 14.85 -7.94 51.85
C ARG A 2 13.78 -7.01 51.33
N SER A 3 14.04 -6.38 50.20
CA SER A 3 13.05 -5.56 49.48
C SER A 3 12.03 -6.48 48.79
N HIS A 4 10.80 -6.46 49.25
CA HIS A 4 9.68 -7.09 48.57
C HIS A 4 9.28 -6.24 47.36
N SER A 5 9.59 -6.76 46.18
CA SER A 5 9.02 -6.28 44.91
C SER A 5 7.54 -6.65 44.85
N ALA A 6 6.66 -5.67 45.06
CA ALA A 6 5.24 -5.87 44.89
C ALA A 6 4.95 -5.96 43.38
N SER A 7 4.66 -7.18 42.89
CA SER A 7 4.07 -7.35 41.56
C SER A 7 2.65 -6.81 41.60
N SER A 8 2.41 -5.70 40.93
CA SER A 8 1.06 -5.20 40.69
C SER A 8 0.34 -6.16 39.76
N SER A 9 -0.46 -7.08 40.30
CA SER A 9 -1.45 -7.84 39.55
C SER A 9 -2.48 -6.85 39.03
N SER A 10 -2.40 -6.47 37.74
CA SER A 10 -3.46 -5.74 37.08
C SER A 10 -4.71 -6.61 37.08
N ARG A 11 -5.72 -6.25 37.90
CA ARG A 11 -7.03 -6.86 37.81
C ARG A 11 -7.56 -6.72 36.39
N PRO A 12 -8.05 -7.79 35.76
CA PRO A 12 -8.64 -7.67 34.42
C PRO A 12 -9.81 -6.69 34.52
N LEU A 13 -9.81 -5.73 33.60
CA LEU A 13 -10.89 -4.75 33.49
C LEU A 13 -12.21 -5.51 33.24
N PRO A 14 -13.29 -5.17 33.93
CA PRO A 14 -14.58 -5.91 33.88
C PRO A 14 -15.35 -5.64 32.57
N TYR A 15 -14.75 -4.99 31.59
CA TYR A 15 -15.35 -4.72 30.29
C TYR A 15 -15.08 -5.87 29.33
N PRO A 16 -16.12 -6.40 28.65
CA PRO A 16 -15.88 -7.31 27.54
C PRO A 16 -14.99 -6.60 26.52
N GLN A 17 -13.89 -7.24 26.11
CA GLN A 17 -13.07 -6.72 25.04
C GLN A 17 -13.92 -6.69 23.77
N LEU A 18 -14.31 -5.51 23.34
CA LEU A 18 -14.97 -5.32 22.05
C LEU A 18 -13.96 -5.63 20.95
N GLU A 19 -14.31 -6.56 20.07
CA GLU A 19 -13.52 -6.76 18.85
C GLU A 19 -13.52 -5.44 18.06
N LEU A 20 -12.32 -4.95 17.75
CA LEU A 20 -12.20 -3.74 16.93
C LEU A 20 -12.82 -4.00 15.55
N PRO A 21 -13.50 -3.00 14.97
CA PRO A 21 -14.05 -3.12 13.63
C PRO A 21 -12.93 -3.42 12.64
N PHE A 22 -13.23 -4.20 11.59
CA PHE A 22 -12.32 -4.40 10.49
C PHE A 22 -12.05 -3.04 9.80
N GLN A 23 -10.80 -2.62 9.73
CA GLN A 23 -10.44 -1.32 9.19
C GLN A 23 -9.12 -1.38 8.42
N ILE A 24 -9.14 -0.85 7.20
CA ILE A 24 -7.94 -0.59 6.39
C ILE A 24 -7.79 0.93 6.30
N SER A 25 -6.67 1.44 6.80
CA SER A 25 -6.42 2.89 6.89
C SER A 25 -6.54 3.57 5.53
N GLY A 26 -7.32 4.66 5.46
CA GLY A 26 -7.57 5.43 4.24
C GLY A 26 -8.43 4.72 3.19
N GLY A 27 -8.98 3.55 3.53
CA GLY A 27 -9.87 2.77 2.66
C GLY A 27 -11.34 2.88 3.05
N GLN A 28 -12.18 2.69 2.06
CA GLN A 28 -13.59 2.37 2.22
C GLN A 28 -13.86 1.01 1.62
N TYR A 29 -14.82 0.28 2.17
CA TYR A 29 -15.18 -1.04 1.68
C TYR A 29 -16.67 -1.32 1.86
N ALA A 30 -17.22 -2.13 0.97
CA ALA A 30 -18.61 -2.58 1.00
C ALA A 30 -18.68 -4.10 0.75
N PRO A 31 -19.48 -4.85 1.51
CA PRO A 31 -19.74 -6.25 1.23
C PRO A 31 -20.34 -6.45 -0.16
N LEU A 32 -19.96 -7.55 -0.81
CA LEU A 32 -20.51 -8.00 -2.08
C LEU A 32 -21.02 -9.43 -1.95
N ALA A 33 -22.02 -9.77 -2.77
CA ALA A 33 -22.28 -11.18 -3.08
C ALA A 33 -21.32 -11.66 -4.18
N TRP A 34 -21.00 -12.95 -4.22
CA TRP A 34 -20.17 -13.53 -5.28
C TRP A 34 -20.76 -13.32 -6.67
N SER A 35 -22.10 -13.31 -6.79
CA SER A 35 -22.85 -12.99 -8.01
C SER A 35 -22.62 -11.57 -8.52
N ASP A 36 -22.24 -10.65 -7.67
CA ASP A 36 -22.07 -9.23 -8.02
C ASP A 36 -20.64 -8.92 -8.55
N ILE A 37 -19.78 -9.93 -8.57
CA ILE A 37 -18.40 -9.80 -9.07
C ILE A 37 -18.38 -10.21 -10.54
N SER A 38 -18.30 -9.23 -11.43
CA SER A 38 -18.28 -9.47 -12.87
C SER A 38 -17.08 -10.31 -13.30
N GLY A 39 -17.33 -11.45 -13.97
CA GLY A 39 -16.30 -12.35 -14.47
C GLY A 39 -15.67 -13.24 -13.38
N TRP A 40 -16.23 -13.28 -12.18
CA TRP A 40 -15.77 -14.20 -11.14
C TRP A 40 -15.82 -15.66 -11.60
N ASN A 41 -16.88 -16.04 -12.32
CA ASN A 41 -17.09 -17.40 -12.78
C ASN A 41 -16.16 -17.81 -13.95
N ASP A 42 -15.59 -16.82 -14.65
CA ASP A 42 -14.84 -17.03 -15.89
C ASP A 42 -13.32 -17.06 -15.66
N ASP A 43 -12.87 -16.75 -14.44
CA ASP A 43 -11.44 -16.71 -14.11
C ASP A 43 -10.84 -18.10 -13.92
N ASP A 44 -9.56 -18.26 -14.25
CA ASP A 44 -8.78 -19.46 -13.91
C ASP A 44 -8.41 -19.46 -12.41
N HIS A 45 -9.39 -19.90 -11.61
CA HIS A 45 -9.23 -20.01 -10.16
C HIS A 45 -8.15 -21.02 -9.75
N LEU A 46 -7.84 -22.02 -10.60
CA LEU A 46 -6.80 -22.99 -10.30
C LEU A 46 -5.41 -22.35 -10.32
N ALA A 47 -5.15 -21.48 -11.31
CA ALA A 47 -3.91 -20.72 -11.35
C ALA A 47 -3.78 -19.76 -10.14
N ALA A 48 -4.87 -19.07 -9.78
CA ALA A 48 -4.91 -18.22 -8.58
C ALA A 48 -4.69 -19.01 -7.30
N TYR A 49 -5.28 -20.19 -7.19
CA TYR A 49 -5.11 -21.08 -6.04
C TYR A 49 -3.65 -21.56 -5.89
N LYS A 50 -2.99 -21.93 -6.99
CA LYS A 50 -1.58 -22.31 -6.97
C LYS A 50 -0.70 -21.18 -6.45
N ALA A 51 -0.94 -19.94 -6.90
CA ALA A 51 -0.24 -18.74 -6.40
C ALA A 51 -0.54 -18.52 -4.91
N PHE A 52 -1.80 -18.64 -4.48
CA PHE A 52 -2.19 -18.53 -3.06
C PHE A 52 -1.49 -19.59 -2.20
N ARG A 53 -1.50 -20.87 -2.64
CA ARG A 53 -0.85 -21.98 -1.94
C ARG A 53 0.66 -21.75 -1.78
N THR A 54 1.30 -21.15 -2.79
CA THR A 54 2.71 -20.75 -2.72
C THR A 54 2.94 -19.74 -1.60
N SER A 55 2.07 -18.74 -1.45
CA SER A 55 2.11 -17.76 -0.35
C SER A 55 1.87 -18.36 1.03
N CYS A 56 1.18 -19.48 1.11
CA CYS A 56 0.88 -20.13 2.40
C CYS A 56 2.12 -20.73 3.09
N LYS A 57 3.21 -21.02 2.37
CA LYS A 57 4.45 -21.55 2.97
C LYS A 57 5.02 -20.58 4.02
N PRO A 58 5.36 -19.32 3.69
CA PRO A 58 5.87 -18.35 4.68
C PRO A 58 4.82 -17.94 5.71
N ILE A 59 3.51 -17.92 5.36
CA ILE A 59 2.44 -17.58 6.31
C ILE A 59 2.36 -18.63 7.43
N ALA A 60 2.49 -19.92 7.09
CA ALA A 60 2.48 -21.00 8.07
C ALA A 60 3.73 -21.01 8.98
N ALA A 61 4.87 -20.56 8.46
CA ALA A 61 6.13 -20.47 9.21
C ALA A 61 6.24 -19.21 10.10
N GLN A 62 5.38 -18.23 9.90
CA GLN A 62 5.43 -16.96 10.64
C GLN A 62 4.90 -17.11 12.05
N HIS A 63 5.73 -16.79 13.04
CA HIS A 63 5.34 -16.69 14.44
C HIS A 63 4.98 -15.23 14.79
N GLY A 64 3.78 -15.03 15.36
CA GLY A 64 3.29 -13.70 15.76
C GLY A 64 2.49 -12.96 14.69
N LEU A 65 2.11 -11.72 14.99
CA LEU A 65 1.39 -10.84 14.07
C LEU A 65 2.38 -10.23 13.06
N PRO A 66 1.97 -10.06 11.78
CA PRO A 66 2.75 -9.26 10.85
C PRO A 66 2.95 -7.84 11.41
N PRO A 67 4.19 -7.33 11.50
CA PRO A 67 4.45 -6.06 12.19
C PRO A 67 3.84 -4.84 11.52
N GLU A 68 3.49 -4.94 10.24
CA GLU A 68 3.14 -3.79 9.41
C GLU A 68 1.67 -3.74 8.98
N SER A 69 0.94 -4.85 9.00
CA SER A 69 -0.49 -4.87 8.67
C SER A 69 -1.31 -5.43 9.80
N LYS A 70 -2.23 -4.62 10.32
CA LYS A 70 -3.13 -4.98 11.41
C LYS A 70 -4.50 -5.46 10.91
N ALA A 71 -4.90 -5.11 9.68
CA ALA A 71 -6.24 -5.34 9.20
C ALA A 71 -6.61 -6.83 9.10
N LEU A 72 -5.81 -7.63 8.42
CA LEU A 72 -6.02 -9.08 8.34
C LEU A 72 -5.27 -9.84 9.43
N GLY A 73 -4.23 -9.27 10.01
CA GLY A 73 -3.46 -9.91 11.08
C GLY A 73 -2.99 -11.32 10.70
N THR A 74 -3.34 -12.32 11.51
CA THR A 74 -3.02 -13.73 11.27
C THR A 74 -4.15 -14.54 10.64
N SER A 75 -5.22 -13.90 10.19
CA SER A 75 -6.45 -14.57 9.73
C SER A 75 -6.25 -15.46 8.49
N LEU A 76 -5.22 -15.20 7.68
CA LEU A 76 -4.87 -16.05 6.54
C LEU A 76 -4.30 -17.43 6.94
N ARG A 77 -3.93 -17.64 8.19
CA ARG A 77 -3.37 -18.94 8.65
C ARG A 77 -4.35 -20.08 8.46
N ASP A 78 -5.64 -19.88 8.78
CA ASP A 78 -6.64 -20.93 8.65
C ASP A 78 -6.90 -21.32 7.19
N PRO A 79 -7.20 -20.40 6.25
CA PRO A 79 -7.25 -20.74 4.84
C PRO A 79 -5.97 -21.40 4.33
N CYS A 80 -4.79 -20.91 4.76
CA CYS A 80 -3.51 -21.49 4.37
C CYS A 80 -3.29 -22.91 4.90
N ARG A 81 -3.75 -23.22 6.12
CA ARG A 81 -3.68 -24.57 6.68
C ARG A 81 -4.48 -25.55 5.83
N ILE A 82 -5.67 -25.15 5.40
CA ILE A 82 -6.50 -25.97 4.50
C ILE A 82 -5.88 -26.08 3.11
N ALA A 83 -5.41 -24.97 2.54
CA ALA A 83 -4.79 -24.96 1.23
C ALA A 83 -3.52 -25.82 1.13
N LYS A 84 -2.86 -26.08 2.26
CA LYS A 84 -1.68 -26.95 2.30
C LYS A 84 -2.03 -28.41 1.98
N THR A 85 -3.19 -28.88 2.45
CA THR A 85 -3.64 -30.28 2.32
C THR A 85 -4.61 -30.49 1.16
N LEU A 86 -5.29 -29.42 0.72
CA LEU A 86 -6.24 -29.49 -0.37
C LEU A 86 -5.53 -29.33 -1.71
N GLU A 87 -5.72 -30.26 -2.63
CA GLU A 87 -5.25 -30.20 -4.01
C GLU A 87 -6.45 -30.23 -4.96
N PRO A 88 -6.99 -29.07 -5.35
CA PRO A 88 -8.10 -29.03 -6.29
C PRO A 88 -7.66 -29.57 -7.65
N SER A 89 -8.45 -30.45 -8.23
CA SER A 89 -8.21 -31.04 -9.54
C SER A 89 -8.52 -30.08 -10.69
N ASP A 90 -9.36 -29.10 -10.43
CA ASP A 90 -9.93 -28.19 -11.43
C ASP A 90 -10.27 -26.81 -10.88
N GLY A 91 -10.63 -25.90 -11.78
CA GLY A 91 -10.99 -24.52 -11.46
C GLY A 91 -12.24 -24.40 -10.58
N ALA A 92 -13.23 -25.30 -10.73
CA ALA A 92 -14.46 -25.24 -9.96
C ALA A 92 -14.20 -25.53 -8.47
N ARG A 93 -13.36 -26.51 -8.18
CA ARG A 93 -12.93 -26.83 -6.80
C ARG A 93 -12.07 -25.74 -6.20
N ALA A 94 -11.19 -25.14 -7.00
CA ALA A 94 -10.39 -24.00 -6.57
C ALA A 94 -11.26 -22.78 -6.28
N LYS A 95 -12.27 -22.48 -7.10
CA LYS A 95 -13.27 -21.45 -6.88
C LYS A 95 -14.04 -21.71 -5.59
N ALA A 96 -14.55 -22.94 -5.40
CA ALA A 96 -15.28 -23.33 -4.20
C ALA A 96 -14.45 -23.14 -2.92
N PHE A 97 -13.13 -23.34 -2.99
CA PHE A 97 -12.24 -23.03 -1.86
C PHE A 97 -12.29 -21.53 -1.48
N PHE A 98 -12.14 -20.62 -2.45
CA PHE A 98 -12.21 -19.19 -2.14
C PHE A 98 -13.57 -18.79 -1.59
N GLU A 99 -14.66 -19.27 -2.18
CA GLU A 99 -16.01 -19.00 -1.71
C GLU A 99 -16.30 -19.60 -0.31
N ALA A 100 -15.69 -20.73 0.01
CA ALA A 100 -15.86 -21.37 1.32
C ALA A 100 -15.14 -20.64 2.45
N TYR A 101 -13.97 -20.07 2.19
CA TYR A 101 -13.09 -19.54 3.25
C TYR A 101 -12.98 -18.02 3.28
N PHE A 102 -13.48 -17.31 2.27
CA PHE A 102 -13.38 -15.85 2.16
C PHE A 102 -14.73 -15.18 1.96
N LEU A 103 -14.76 -13.88 2.24
CA LEU A 103 -15.85 -12.96 1.95
C LEU A 103 -15.32 -11.85 1.02
N PRO A 104 -16.03 -11.55 -0.07
CA PRO A 104 -15.63 -10.48 -0.97
C PRO A 104 -16.07 -9.11 -0.45
N LEU A 105 -15.15 -8.16 -0.44
CA LEU A 105 -15.43 -6.75 -0.13
C LEU A 105 -14.91 -5.89 -1.27
N ARG A 106 -15.75 -5.05 -1.84
CA ARG A 106 -15.26 -3.98 -2.71
C ARG A 106 -14.41 -3.02 -1.88
N ILE A 107 -13.24 -2.66 -2.38
CA ILE A 107 -12.32 -1.77 -1.69
C ILE A 107 -11.84 -0.68 -2.63
N SER A 108 -11.79 0.56 -2.13
CA SER A 108 -11.19 1.71 -2.78
C SER A 108 -10.62 2.67 -1.74
N ARG A 109 -9.92 3.69 -2.18
CA ARG A 109 -9.53 4.79 -1.32
C ARG A 109 -10.78 5.58 -0.90
N LEU A 110 -10.76 6.13 0.30
CA LEU A 110 -11.86 6.93 0.83
C LEU A 110 -12.18 8.10 -0.12
N GLY A 111 -13.45 8.16 -0.57
CA GLY A 111 -13.92 9.15 -1.55
C GLY A 111 -13.69 8.79 -3.02
N GLU A 112 -13.06 7.64 -3.33
CA GLU A 112 -12.82 7.17 -4.70
C GLU A 112 -13.65 5.92 -4.98
N GLY A 113 -14.16 5.76 -6.21
CA GLY A 113 -14.93 4.57 -6.62
C GLY A 113 -14.07 3.40 -7.08
N GLU A 114 -12.85 3.69 -7.53
CA GLU A 114 -11.92 2.75 -8.13
C GLU A 114 -10.53 2.87 -7.49
N GLY A 115 -9.74 1.83 -7.65
CA GLY A 115 -8.33 1.82 -7.35
C GLY A 115 -7.48 2.07 -8.61
N PHE A 116 -6.18 1.89 -8.48
CA PHE A 116 -5.23 2.18 -9.55
C PHE A 116 -4.20 1.07 -9.71
N VAL A 117 -3.96 0.65 -10.96
CA VAL A 117 -2.96 -0.36 -11.29
C VAL A 117 -1.87 0.19 -12.19
N THR A 118 -0.67 -0.34 -12.01
CA THR A 118 0.45 -0.29 -12.95
C THR A 118 0.92 -1.71 -13.20
N GLY A 119 1.95 -1.89 -14.03
CA GLY A 119 2.54 -3.19 -14.32
C GLY A 119 4.04 -3.20 -14.06
N TYR A 120 4.56 -4.37 -13.67
CA TYR A 120 5.99 -4.60 -13.57
C TYR A 120 6.36 -5.98 -14.12
N TYR A 121 7.64 -6.16 -14.36
CA TYR A 121 8.20 -7.36 -14.99
C TYR A 121 9.65 -7.55 -14.54
N GLU A 122 10.24 -8.68 -14.84
CA GLU A 122 11.67 -8.92 -14.66
C GLU A 122 12.43 -8.61 -15.95
N PRO A 123 13.25 -7.56 -16.02
CA PRO A 123 14.07 -7.27 -17.19
C PRO A 123 15.03 -8.41 -17.52
N VAL A 124 15.22 -8.69 -18.82
CA VAL A 124 16.28 -9.53 -19.34
C VAL A 124 17.23 -8.62 -20.09
N ILE A 125 18.46 -8.52 -19.60
CA ILE A 125 19.47 -7.56 -20.06
C ILE A 125 20.82 -8.25 -20.25
N ASP A 126 21.67 -7.73 -21.10
CA ASP A 126 23.01 -8.28 -21.31
C ASP A 126 24.01 -7.69 -20.31
N GLY A 127 24.98 -8.50 -19.89
CA GLY A 127 26.00 -8.09 -18.94
C GLY A 127 27.27 -8.97 -19.00
N SER A 128 28.22 -8.64 -18.14
CA SER A 128 29.47 -9.38 -17.97
C SER A 128 29.79 -9.56 -16.48
N ARG A 129 30.51 -10.63 -16.12
CA ARG A 129 31.06 -10.83 -14.78
C ARG A 129 32.23 -9.91 -14.49
N THR A 130 32.90 -9.45 -15.53
CA THR A 130 34.08 -8.58 -15.45
C THR A 130 33.79 -7.26 -16.13
N GLN A 131 34.47 -6.22 -15.68
CA GLN A 131 34.42 -4.93 -16.33
C GLN A 131 35.13 -4.99 -17.68
N THR A 132 34.49 -4.45 -18.73
CA THR A 132 35.05 -4.29 -20.07
C THR A 132 34.72 -2.89 -20.60
N ASP A 133 35.23 -2.55 -21.76
CA ASP A 133 34.89 -1.25 -22.41
C ASP A 133 33.39 -1.16 -22.74
N VAL A 134 32.74 -2.30 -23.01
CA VAL A 134 31.32 -2.38 -23.33
C VAL A 134 30.47 -2.48 -22.07
N TYR A 135 30.88 -3.33 -21.13
CA TYR A 135 30.18 -3.55 -19.87
C TYR A 135 30.91 -2.84 -18.74
N ASN A 136 30.58 -1.59 -18.50
CA ASN A 136 31.29 -0.72 -17.56
C ASN A 136 30.41 -0.12 -16.45
N VAL A 137 29.12 -0.47 -16.40
CA VAL A 137 28.17 0.00 -15.40
C VAL A 137 28.01 -1.08 -14.30
N PRO A 138 28.51 -0.86 -13.08
CA PRO A 138 28.50 -1.84 -12.02
C PRO A 138 27.12 -2.03 -11.41
N VAL A 139 26.72 -3.28 -11.19
CA VAL A 139 25.59 -3.67 -10.36
C VAL A 139 26.11 -3.98 -8.96
N TYR A 140 25.82 -3.13 -8.00
CA TYR A 140 26.37 -3.25 -6.67
C TYR A 140 25.51 -4.12 -5.73
N ARG A 141 26.19 -4.97 -4.94
CA ARG A 141 25.61 -5.61 -3.75
C ARG A 141 25.55 -4.63 -2.59
N ARG A 142 24.72 -4.96 -1.61
CA ARG A 142 24.57 -4.16 -0.41
C ARG A 142 25.93 -3.95 0.29
N PRO A 143 26.35 -2.71 0.52
CA PRO A 143 27.57 -2.41 1.27
C PRO A 143 27.46 -2.78 2.75
N SER A 144 28.53 -3.33 3.32
CA SER A 144 28.58 -3.72 4.74
C SER A 144 28.47 -2.53 5.70
N ASN A 145 28.82 -1.32 5.24
CA ASN A 145 28.73 -0.09 6.01
C ASN A 145 27.40 0.66 5.88
N LEU A 146 26.38 0.02 5.27
CA LEU A 146 25.03 0.54 5.19
C LEU A 146 24.23 0.11 6.43
N PHE A 147 23.85 1.08 7.26
CA PHE A 147 23.12 0.86 8.50
C PHE A 147 21.71 1.43 8.41
N VAL A 148 20.75 0.71 8.96
CA VAL A 148 19.35 1.18 9.06
C VAL A 148 19.05 1.47 10.52
N ARG A 149 18.52 2.66 10.79
CA ARG A 149 18.07 3.08 12.12
C ARG A 149 16.55 2.91 12.20
N GLY A 150 16.08 1.96 12.98
CA GLY A 150 14.65 1.67 13.17
C GLY A 150 14.46 0.36 13.91
N THR A 151 13.29 0.19 14.53
CA THR A 151 12.99 -0.93 15.44
C THR A 151 12.69 -2.25 14.75
N THR A 152 12.49 -2.26 13.44
CA THR A 152 12.15 -3.47 12.68
C THR A 152 12.88 -3.48 11.34
N GLN A 153 14.05 -4.07 11.35
CA GLN A 153 14.70 -4.49 10.12
C GLN A 153 14.15 -5.86 9.74
N SER A 154 13.14 -5.89 8.87
CA SER A 154 12.78 -7.11 8.18
C SER A 154 13.91 -7.45 7.20
N SER A 155 14.53 -8.62 7.36
CA SER A 155 15.57 -9.11 6.45
C SER A 155 15.08 -9.32 5.01
N VAL A 156 13.79 -9.26 4.77
CA VAL A 156 13.11 -9.53 3.49
C VAL A 156 12.29 -8.34 2.99
N GLY A 157 12.16 -7.26 3.76
CA GLY A 157 11.31 -6.13 3.39
C GLY A 157 12.09 -4.85 3.16
N LEU A 158 11.49 -3.94 2.40
CA LEU A 158 11.97 -2.56 2.28
C LEU A 158 12.03 -1.93 3.67
N PRO A 159 13.14 -1.32 4.11
CA PRO A 159 13.20 -0.58 5.36
C PRO A 159 12.40 0.72 5.20
N ASN A 160 11.05 0.62 5.33
CA ASN A 160 10.13 1.70 4.94
C ASN A 160 10.11 2.89 5.88
N LYS A 161 10.69 2.78 7.08
CA LYS A 161 10.65 3.84 8.09
C LYS A 161 12.00 4.08 8.77
N GLY A 162 13.03 3.38 8.37
CA GLY A 162 14.38 3.57 8.89
C GLY A 162 15.15 4.57 8.04
N GLN A 163 15.81 5.52 8.66
CA GLN A 163 16.84 6.31 7.98
C GLN A 163 18.05 5.41 7.74
N VAL A 164 18.59 5.45 6.53
CA VAL A 164 19.76 4.65 6.14
C VAL A 164 21.00 5.50 6.25
N PHE A 165 22.00 5.01 6.98
CA PHE A 165 23.22 5.74 7.32
C PHE A 165 24.46 4.95 6.95
N ARG A 166 25.57 5.69 6.83
CA ARG A 166 26.93 5.14 6.87
C ARG A 166 27.68 5.68 8.08
N LYS A 167 28.66 4.94 8.56
CA LYS A 167 29.49 5.33 9.68
C LYS A 167 30.75 6.04 9.20
N ILE A 168 31.04 7.19 9.78
CA ILE A 168 32.29 7.91 9.60
C ILE A 168 33.09 7.82 10.92
N GLY A 169 34.30 7.28 10.83
CA GLY A 169 35.13 7.04 12.03
C GLY A 169 34.42 6.13 13.03
N ARG A 170 34.68 6.34 14.33
CA ARG A 170 34.19 5.43 15.38
C ARG A 170 32.75 5.68 15.82
N ARG A 171 32.19 6.89 15.65
CA ARG A 171 30.93 7.27 16.31
C ARG A 171 29.94 8.09 15.49
N LYS A 172 30.33 8.64 14.33
CA LYS A 172 29.47 9.54 13.56
C LYS A 172 28.70 8.76 12.48
N LEU A 173 27.37 8.82 12.55
CA LEU A 173 26.47 8.36 11.49
C LEU A 173 26.08 9.56 10.63
N VAL A 174 26.16 9.40 9.32
CA VAL A 174 25.71 10.37 8.32
C VAL A 174 24.79 9.67 7.33
N PRO A 175 23.91 10.38 6.61
CA PRO A 175 23.09 9.78 5.56
C PRO A 175 23.95 8.95 4.61
N TYR A 176 23.40 7.88 4.06
CA TYR A 176 24.11 7.12 3.04
C TYR A 176 24.31 7.97 1.78
N TYR A 177 25.15 7.54 0.89
CA TYR A 177 25.37 8.21 -0.37
C TYR A 177 24.08 8.20 -1.21
N ASP A 178 23.79 9.31 -1.90
CA ASP A 178 22.70 9.34 -2.87
C ASP A 178 23.13 8.75 -4.23
N ARG A 179 22.19 8.69 -5.17
CA ARG A 179 22.46 8.15 -6.51
C ARG A 179 23.61 8.88 -7.21
N ALA A 180 23.65 10.20 -7.18
CA ALA A 180 24.67 10.97 -7.87
C ALA A 180 26.07 10.66 -7.31
N GLU A 181 26.21 10.64 -5.99
CA GLU A 181 27.46 10.29 -5.30
C GLU A 181 27.91 8.85 -5.65
N ILE A 182 26.95 7.89 -5.71
CA ILE A 182 27.26 6.50 -6.07
C ILE A 182 27.68 6.38 -7.55
N GLU A 183 26.96 7.03 -8.46
CA GLU A 183 27.32 7.07 -9.89
C GLU A 183 28.67 7.77 -10.12
N ASP A 184 29.05 8.73 -9.26
CA ASP A 184 30.37 9.40 -9.29
C ASP A 184 31.49 8.60 -8.56
N GLY A 185 31.18 7.36 -8.11
CA GLY A 185 32.19 6.43 -7.61
C GLY A 185 32.38 6.41 -6.10
N ALA A 186 31.49 6.98 -5.28
CA ALA A 186 31.62 7.01 -3.81
C ALA A 186 31.80 5.63 -3.15
N ILE A 187 31.43 4.56 -3.84
CA ILE A 187 31.56 3.16 -3.36
C ILE A 187 32.40 2.28 -4.30
N ALA A 188 32.96 2.84 -5.38
CA ALA A 188 33.79 2.10 -6.33
C ALA A 188 35.05 1.54 -5.65
N GLY A 189 35.59 0.45 -6.20
CA GLY A 189 36.81 -0.21 -5.72
C GLY A 189 36.65 -0.93 -4.38
N ARG A 190 35.42 -1.19 -3.91
CA ARG A 190 35.16 -1.91 -2.66
C ARG A 190 34.84 -3.39 -2.85
N GLY A 191 34.92 -3.91 -4.08
CA GLY A 191 34.56 -5.30 -4.40
C GLY A 191 33.08 -5.60 -4.20
N LEU A 192 32.23 -4.61 -4.50
CA LEU A 192 30.77 -4.73 -4.33
C LEU A 192 30.05 -5.15 -5.60
N GLU A 193 30.76 -5.24 -6.70
CA GLU A 193 30.22 -5.54 -8.02
C GLU A 193 29.75 -6.99 -8.09
N ILE A 194 28.51 -7.22 -8.56
CA ILE A 194 27.94 -8.55 -8.86
C ILE A 194 28.23 -8.88 -10.31
N CYS A 195 27.98 -7.94 -11.17
CA CYS A 195 28.17 -7.98 -12.62
C CYS A 195 28.19 -6.55 -13.16
N TRP A 196 28.41 -6.41 -14.47
CA TRP A 196 28.52 -5.15 -15.19
C TRP A 196 27.53 -5.11 -16.34
N LEU A 197 26.85 -3.95 -16.52
CA LEU A 197 25.89 -3.72 -17.59
C LEU A 197 26.46 -2.75 -18.64
N LYS A 198 25.78 -2.67 -19.80
CA LYS A 198 26.19 -1.78 -20.90
C LYS A 198 25.93 -0.30 -20.57
N ASN A 199 24.83 0.00 -19.89
CA ASN A 199 24.42 1.37 -19.68
C ASN A 199 23.65 1.58 -18.36
N GLN A 200 23.65 2.83 -17.92
CA GLN A 200 22.98 3.24 -16.68
C GLN A 200 21.45 3.20 -16.78
N THR A 201 20.89 3.22 -18.00
CA THR A 201 19.44 3.12 -18.20
C THR A 201 18.95 1.74 -17.83
N ASP A 202 19.65 0.68 -18.24
CA ASP A 202 19.33 -0.69 -17.87
C ASP A 202 19.42 -0.91 -16.35
N LEU A 203 20.45 -0.34 -15.72
CA LEU A 203 20.57 -0.37 -14.25
C LEU A 203 19.41 0.33 -13.59
N LEU A 204 19.04 1.54 -14.03
CA LEU A 204 17.90 2.28 -13.47
C LEU A 204 16.61 1.49 -13.58
N PHE A 205 16.32 0.91 -14.76
CA PHE A 205 15.11 0.10 -14.95
C PHE A 205 15.12 -1.15 -14.09
N SER A 206 16.26 -1.84 -13.97
CA SER A 206 16.40 -2.99 -13.06
C SER A 206 16.14 -2.58 -11.61
N GLN A 207 16.59 -1.40 -11.19
CA GLN A 207 16.35 -0.86 -9.85
C GLN A 207 14.87 -0.49 -9.64
N ILE A 208 14.17 0.00 -10.66
CA ILE A 208 12.72 0.29 -10.59
C ILE A 208 11.93 -1.00 -10.47
N GLN A 209 12.31 -2.04 -11.23
CA GLN A 209 11.63 -3.34 -11.22
C GLN A 209 11.97 -4.20 -9.99
N GLY A 210 13.12 -4.00 -9.36
CA GLY A 210 13.57 -4.71 -8.18
C GLY A 210 14.27 -6.05 -8.45
N SER A 211 14.26 -6.55 -9.69
CA SER A 211 14.99 -7.75 -10.13
C SER A 211 15.40 -7.66 -11.59
N ALA A 212 16.33 -8.50 -12.03
CA ALA A 212 16.66 -8.69 -13.44
C ALA A 212 17.34 -10.04 -13.69
N ARG A 213 17.25 -10.50 -14.93
CA ARG A 213 18.04 -11.60 -15.51
C ARG A 213 19.16 -10.96 -16.35
N VAL A 214 20.40 -11.12 -15.90
CA VAL A 214 21.56 -10.62 -16.61
C VAL A 214 22.17 -11.78 -17.40
N ARG A 215 22.01 -11.77 -18.72
CA ARG A 215 22.61 -12.76 -19.63
C ARG A 215 24.09 -12.42 -19.82
N LEU A 216 24.93 -13.37 -19.56
CA LEU A 216 26.36 -13.21 -19.71
C LEU A 216 26.83 -13.64 -21.11
N GLU A 217 28.04 -13.25 -21.47
CA GLU A 217 28.65 -13.54 -22.79
C GLU A 217 28.87 -15.02 -23.00
N ASP A 218 29.02 -15.83 -21.94
CA ASP A 218 29.15 -17.26 -21.98
C ASP A 218 27.80 -18.03 -22.09
N GLY A 219 26.69 -17.29 -22.19
CA GLY A 219 25.33 -17.83 -22.25
C GLY A 219 24.72 -18.15 -20.88
N SER A 220 25.47 -18.02 -19.79
CA SER A 220 24.91 -18.18 -18.44
C SER A 220 24.11 -16.96 -18.01
N THR A 221 23.29 -17.09 -16.98
CA THR A 221 22.44 -16.02 -16.47
C THR A 221 22.74 -15.74 -15.00
N VAL A 222 22.98 -14.47 -14.68
CA VAL A 222 23.01 -13.96 -13.30
C VAL A 222 21.64 -13.43 -12.94
N ARG A 223 21.06 -13.97 -11.87
CA ARG A 223 19.77 -13.51 -11.35
C ARG A 223 20.02 -12.54 -10.21
N ILE A 224 19.63 -11.29 -10.39
CA ILE A 224 19.72 -10.26 -9.34
C ILE A 224 18.35 -9.92 -8.79
N ASN A 225 18.29 -9.73 -7.46
CA ASN A 225 17.07 -9.38 -6.76
C ASN A 225 17.39 -8.28 -5.73
N TYR A 226 16.40 -7.44 -5.44
CA TYR A 226 16.48 -6.40 -4.43
C TYR A 226 17.05 -6.94 -3.09
N ASP A 227 17.99 -6.20 -2.51
CA ASP A 227 18.53 -6.48 -1.18
C ASP A 227 18.37 -5.30 -0.22
N ALA A 228 18.72 -4.09 -0.68
CA ALA A 228 18.62 -2.88 0.13
C ALA A 228 18.48 -1.62 -0.72
N HIS A 229 18.19 -0.49 -0.07
CA HIS A 229 18.27 0.82 -0.69
C HIS A 229 19.04 1.83 0.19
N ASN A 230 19.44 2.95 -0.40
CA ASN A 230 20.25 3.96 0.27
C ASN A 230 19.47 4.91 1.20
N GLY A 231 18.15 4.72 1.37
CA GLY A 231 17.31 5.48 2.29
C GLY A 231 16.64 6.73 1.73
N TYR A 232 17.01 7.15 0.53
CA TYR A 232 16.34 8.28 -0.12
C TYR A 232 15.01 7.85 -0.73
N PRO A 233 13.99 8.74 -0.70
CA PRO A 233 12.70 8.45 -1.32
C PRO A 233 12.86 8.32 -2.84
N TYR A 234 12.05 7.44 -3.42
CA TYR A 234 11.99 7.26 -4.86
C TYR A 234 11.31 8.47 -5.52
N THR A 235 11.94 9.03 -6.55
CA THR A 235 11.38 10.07 -7.40
C THR A 235 11.08 9.49 -8.78
N PRO A 236 9.79 9.46 -9.21
CA PRO A 236 9.42 8.90 -10.50
C PRO A 236 9.99 9.73 -11.66
N VAL A 237 10.96 9.19 -12.39
CA VAL A 237 11.61 9.91 -13.51
C VAL A 237 10.65 10.30 -14.63
N GLY A 238 9.62 9.47 -14.89
CA GLY A 238 8.59 9.79 -15.87
C GLY A 238 7.76 11.03 -15.47
N ARG A 239 7.53 11.24 -14.18
CA ARG A 239 6.85 12.43 -13.69
C ARG A 239 7.64 13.71 -14.01
N ILE A 240 8.96 13.64 -13.85
CA ILE A 240 9.85 14.78 -14.16
C ILE A 240 9.77 15.13 -15.64
N LEU A 241 9.75 14.12 -16.53
CA LEU A 241 9.62 14.34 -17.98
C LEU A 241 8.27 14.96 -18.36
N ILE A 242 7.20 14.57 -17.69
CA ILE A 242 5.88 15.18 -17.86
C ILE A 242 5.88 16.64 -17.37
N ASP A 243 6.36 16.88 -16.16
CA ASP A 243 6.36 18.21 -15.52
C ASP A 243 7.25 19.20 -16.30
N ARG A 244 8.26 18.73 -17.04
CA ARG A 244 9.09 19.51 -17.97
C ARG A 244 8.50 19.67 -19.36
N GLY A 245 7.35 19.08 -19.66
CA GLY A 245 6.73 19.10 -20.99
C GLY A 245 7.49 18.33 -22.07
N ILE A 246 8.44 17.45 -21.69
CA ILE A 246 9.26 16.67 -22.63
C ILE A 246 8.45 15.52 -23.24
N ILE A 247 7.69 14.80 -22.41
CA ILE A 247 6.80 13.72 -22.86
C ILE A 247 5.41 14.02 -22.31
N PRO A 248 4.38 14.13 -23.16
CA PRO A 248 3.00 14.31 -22.72
C PRO A 248 2.54 13.15 -21.81
N LYS A 249 1.69 13.45 -20.84
CA LYS A 249 1.19 12.45 -19.86
C LYS A 249 0.53 11.25 -20.56
N GLU A 250 -0.17 11.50 -21.64
CA GLU A 250 -0.91 10.50 -22.41
C GLU A 250 0.02 9.54 -23.17
N ALA A 251 1.16 10.07 -23.64
CA ALA A 251 2.17 9.30 -24.37
C ALA A 251 3.24 8.66 -23.44
N MET A 252 3.16 8.91 -22.12
CA MET A 252 4.17 8.44 -21.18
C MET A 252 4.12 6.91 -21.03
N SER A 253 5.23 6.25 -21.32
CA SER A 253 5.46 4.83 -21.06
C SER A 253 6.91 4.57 -20.66
N MET A 254 7.20 3.37 -20.14
CA MET A 254 8.58 2.99 -19.83
C MET A 254 9.46 2.97 -21.08
N GLN A 255 8.89 2.56 -22.21
CA GLN A 255 9.56 2.56 -23.52
C GLN A 255 9.92 3.99 -23.95
N LYS A 256 8.98 4.94 -23.82
CA LYS A 256 9.22 6.34 -24.15
C LYS A 256 10.28 7.00 -23.26
N ILE A 257 10.31 6.65 -21.98
CA ILE A 257 11.38 7.11 -21.08
C ILE A 257 12.73 6.57 -21.56
N ARG A 258 12.81 5.27 -21.88
CA ARG A 258 14.03 4.64 -22.39
C ARG A 258 14.49 5.29 -23.68
N GLU A 259 13.62 5.40 -24.68
CA GLU A 259 13.92 6.04 -25.98
C GLU A 259 14.47 7.45 -25.76
N TRP A 260 13.85 8.25 -24.91
CA TRP A 260 14.32 9.60 -24.62
C TRP A 260 15.70 9.60 -23.96
N MET A 261 15.94 8.72 -23.00
CA MET A 261 17.23 8.60 -22.32
C MET A 261 18.36 8.16 -23.26
N GLU A 262 18.08 7.28 -24.21
CA GLU A 262 19.03 6.82 -25.21
C GLU A 262 19.37 7.91 -26.21
N GLN A 263 18.39 8.73 -26.59
CA GLN A 263 18.57 9.86 -27.50
C GLN A 263 19.23 11.10 -26.84
N ASN A 264 19.20 11.18 -25.51
CA ASN A 264 19.67 12.34 -24.74
C ASN A 264 20.59 11.90 -23.58
N PRO A 265 21.83 11.47 -23.84
CA PRO A 265 22.69 10.89 -22.79
C PRO A 265 22.95 11.82 -21.59
N ASP A 266 23.22 13.10 -21.83
CA ASP A 266 23.46 14.09 -20.78
C ASP A 266 22.19 14.38 -19.99
N GLY A 267 21.08 14.56 -20.68
CA GLY A 267 19.76 14.71 -20.05
C GLY A 267 19.35 13.48 -19.24
N ALA A 268 19.69 12.28 -19.72
CA ALA A 268 19.48 11.03 -19.01
C ALA A 268 20.30 10.95 -17.72
N LYS A 269 21.56 11.41 -17.73
CA LYS A 269 22.40 11.50 -16.54
C LYS A 269 21.78 12.43 -15.51
N GLU A 270 21.35 13.63 -15.92
CA GLU A 270 20.69 14.58 -15.05
C GLU A 270 19.38 14.01 -14.49
N LEU A 271 18.52 13.43 -15.34
CA LEU A 271 17.24 12.84 -14.97
C LEU A 271 17.39 11.74 -13.92
N ARG A 272 18.33 10.81 -14.11
CA ARG A 272 18.59 9.74 -13.14
C ARG A 272 18.96 10.29 -11.78
N ARG A 273 19.83 11.31 -11.73
CA ARG A 273 20.33 11.92 -10.49
C ARG A 273 19.26 12.65 -9.68
N GLN A 274 18.17 13.09 -10.31
CA GLN A 274 17.01 13.63 -9.58
C GLN A 274 16.27 12.55 -8.77
N ASN A 275 16.33 11.28 -9.18
CA ASN A 275 15.96 10.18 -8.35
C ASN A 275 17.13 9.80 -7.43
N ARG A 276 17.20 10.42 -6.26
CA ARG A 276 18.27 10.17 -5.27
C ARG A 276 18.27 8.75 -4.69
N SER A 277 17.15 7.99 -4.84
CA SER A 277 17.06 6.61 -4.42
C SER A 277 17.95 5.70 -5.26
N TYR A 278 18.72 4.82 -4.59
CA TYR A 278 19.57 3.81 -5.22
C TYR A 278 19.30 2.45 -4.59
N ILE A 279 19.13 1.43 -5.43
CA ILE A 279 18.86 0.05 -5.02
C ILE A 279 20.13 -0.78 -5.14
N PHE A 280 20.42 -1.57 -4.09
CA PHE A 280 21.45 -2.58 -4.06
C PHE A 280 20.83 -3.96 -4.26
N PHE A 281 21.55 -4.83 -4.95
CA PHE A 281 21.08 -6.15 -5.30
C PHE A 281 21.81 -7.25 -4.53
N ARG A 282 21.23 -8.43 -4.55
CA ARG A 282 21.88 -9.68 -4.24
C ARG A 282 21.72 -10.63 -5.41
N GLU A 283 22.69 -11.50 -5.58
CA GLU A 283 22.56 -12.62 -6.50
C GLU A 283 21.69 -13.70 -5.84
N VAL A 284 20.80 -14.31 -6.61
CA VAL A 284 19.92 -15.38 -6.16
C VAL A 284 20.09 -16.62 -7.04
N ALA A 285 20.10 -17.80 -6.41
CA ALA A 285 20.23 -19.06 -7.09
C ALA A 285 18.89 -19.50 -7.71
N LEU A 286 18.52 -18.90 -8.83
CA LEU A 286 17.34 -19.23 -9.62
C LEU A 286 17.77 -19.68 -11.01
N SER A 287 17.11 -20.69 -11.56
CA SER A 287 17.28 -21.11 -12.95
C SER A 287 16.54 -20.16 -13.91
N ASP A 288 16.79 -20.27 -15.20
CA ASP A 288 16.08 -19.50 -16.22
C ASP A 288 14.59 -19.82 -16.30
N LYS A 289 14.18 -20.99 -15.78
CA LYS A 289 12.77 -21.42 -15.71
C LYS A 289 12.04 -20.88 -14.49
N ASP A 290 12.78 -20.38 -13.48
CA ASP A 290 12.18 -19.87 -12.27
C ASP A 290 11.75 -18.40 -12.46
N GLU A 291 10.62 -18.06 -11.89
CA GLU A 291 10.15 -16.68 -11.83
C GLU A 291 10.90 -15.89 -10.74
N ALA A 292 10.86 -14.56 -10.85
CA ALA A 292 11.42 -13.67 -9.84
C ALA A 292 10.80 -13.91 -8.45
N VAL A 293 11.58 -13.69 -7.41
CA VAL A 293 11.10 -13.82 -6.01
C VAL A 293 10.60 -12.47 -5.52
N GLY A 294 9.32 -12.41 -5.13
CA GLY A 294 8.71 -11.22 -4.54
C GLY A 294 9.16 -10.95 -3.10
N ALA A 295 8.75 -9.84 -2.55
CA ALA A 295 9.10 -9.42 -1.19
C ALA A 295 8.57 -10.37 -0.09
N GLN A 296 7.56 -11.17 -0.38
CA GLN A 296 7.12 -12.28 0.50
C GLN A 296 8.16 -13.42 0.61
N GLY A 297 9.16 -13.45 -0.28
CA GLY A 297 10.15 -14.52 -0.35
C GLY A 297 9.65 -15.77 -1.09
N VAL A 298 8.66 -15.63 -1.96
CA VAL A 298 8.11 -16.70 -2.80
C VAL A 298 8.25 -16.36 -4.28
N PRO A 299 8.33 -17.37 -5.18
CA PRO A 299 8.26 -17.13 -6.62
C PRO A 299 6.95 -16.42 -6.99
N LEU A 300 7.06 -15.42 -7.84
CA LEU A 300 5.92 -14.73 -8.44
C LEU A 300 5.29 -15.60 -9.53
N THR A 301 4.04 -15.33 -9.84
CA THR A 301 3.30 -15.99 -10.92
C THR A 301 2.78 -14.94 -11.89
N PRO A 302 3.22 -14.93 -13.17
CA PRO A 302 2.76 -13.99 -14.17
C PRO A 302 1.23 -13.94 -14.26
N GLY A 303 0.65 -12.74 -14.25
CA GLY A 303 -0.80 -12.54 -14.29
C GLY A 303 -1.57 -13.04 -13.07
N ARG A 304 -0.88 -13.40 -11.96
CA ARG A 304 -1.48 -13.86 -10.69
C ARG A 304 -0.84 -13.21 -9.46
N SER A 305 0.34 -12.63 -9.56
CA SER A 305 1.03 -11.95 -8.46
C SER A 305 0.90 -10.45 -8.58
N ILE A 306 0.72 -9.78 -7.45
CA ILE A 306 0.70 -8.31 -7.36
C ILE A 306 1.59 -7.81 -6.24
N ALA A 307 2.17 -6.63 -6.47
CA ALA A 307 2.73 -5.81 -5.42
C ALA A 307 1.65 -4.89 -4.83
N VAL A 308 1.62 -4.77 -3.50
CA VAL A 308 0.64 -3.99 -2.74
C VAL A 308 1.30 -3.10 -1.70
N ASP A 309 0.52 -2.20 -1.09
CA ASP A 309 0.94 -1.47 0.10
C ASP A 309 1.04 -2.41 1.31
N LYS A 310 2.25 -2.83 1.65
CA LYS A 310 2.51 -3.76 2.76
C LYS A 310 2.21 -3.17 4.14
N SER A 311 2.04 -1.85 4.25
CA SER A 311 1.62 -1.21 5.50
C SER A 311 0.12 -1.43 5.77
N LEU A 312 -0.65 -1.74 4.74
CA LEU A 312 -2.09 -1.96 4.78
C LEU A 312 -2.46 -3.44 4.60
N HIS A 313 -1.75 -4.16 3.74
CA HIS A 313 -2.10 -5.52 3.32
C HIS A 313 -1.05 -6.55 3.73
N VAL A 314 -1.52 -7.69 4.18
CA VAL A 314 -0.69 -8.87 4.47
C VAL A 314 -0.38 -9.59 3.16
N TYR A 315 0.86 -10.06 2.98
CA TYR A 315 1.18 -10.94 1.86
C TYR A 315 0.34 -12.22 1.92
N GLY A 316 -0.06 -12.69 0.75
CA GLY A 316 -0.99 -13.79 0.58
C GLY A 316 -2.46 -13.36 0.47
N THR A 317 -2.79 -12.08 0.72
CA THR A 317 -4.15 -11.57 0.56
C THR A 317 -4.60 -11.69 -0.89
N PRO A 318 -5.74 -12.36 -1.18
CA PRO A 318 -6.28 -12.42 -2.52
C PRO A 318 -7.08 -11.14 -2.85
N PHE A 319 -6.91 -10.66 -4.09
CA PHE A 319 -7.66 -9.53 -4.66
C PHE A 319 -8.22 -9.93 -6.02
N PHE A 320 -9.52 -9.73 -6.22
CA PHE A 320 -10.07 -9.79 -7.56
C PHE A 320 -10.06 -8.38 -8.16
N ILE A 321 -9.40 -8.24 -9.31
CA ILE A 321 -9.22 -6.95 -9.99
C ILE A 321 -9.94 -7.01 -11.31
N GLU A 322 -10.83 -6.04 -11.56
CA GLU A 322 -11.69 -5.99 -12.73
C GLU A 322 -11.63 -4.65 -13.45
N GLY A 323 -11.57 -4.69 -14.76
CA GLY A 323 -11.57 -3.53 -15.65
C GLY A 323 -11.10 -3.88 -17.06
N GLU A 324 -10.55 -2.89 -17.75
CA GLU A 324 -9.98 -3.04 -19.09
C GLU A 324 -8.53 -2.57 -19.09
N LEU A 325 -7.64 -3.31 -19.76
CA LEU A 325 -6.21 -3.00 -19.85
C LEU A 325 -5.71 -3.09 -21.30
N PRO A 326 -4.73 -2.27 -21.71
CA PRO A 326 -4.11 -2.28 -23.04
C PRO A 326 -3.08 -3.42 -23.16
N ILE A 327 -3.52 -4.69 -23.11
CA ILE A 327 -2.63 -5.86 -23.08
C ILE A 327 -2.04 -6.13 -24.46
N GLU A 328 -2.85 -6.18 -25.52
CA GLU A 328 -2.39 -6.51 -26.87
C GLU A 328 -1.70 -5.31 -27.54
N SER A 329 -2.24 -4.11 -27.37
CA SER A 329 -1.72 -2.87 -27.95
C SER A 329 -1.97 -1.68 -27.02
N GLU A 330 -1.45 -0.51 -27.36
CA GLU A 330 -1.69 0.73 -26.59
C GLU A 330 -3.17 1.16 -26.60
N GLN A 331 -3.93 0.79 -27.64
CA GLN A 331 -5.34 1.12 -27.80
C GLN A 331 -6.29 -0.02 -27.42
N SER A 332 -5.76 -1.23 -27.13
CA SER A 332 -6.63 -2.36 -26.79
C SER A 332 -7.34 -2.11 -25.44
N LYS A 333 -8.56 -2.63 -25.36
CA LYS A 333 -9.39 -2.65 -24.16
C LYS A 333 -9.68 -4.09 -23.80
N THR A 334 -8.62 -4.80 -23.46
CA THR A 334 -8.72 -6.23 -23.09
C THR A 334 -9.38 -6.34 -21.72
N PRO A 335 -10.50 -7.08 -21.60
CA PRO A 335 -11.10 -7.33 -20.30
C PRO A 335 -10.11 -8.02 -19.36
N PHE A 336 -9.88 -7.41 -18.21
CA PHE A 336 -9.05 -7.97 -17.15
C PHE A 336 -9.93 -8.22 -15.93
N ARG A 337 -10.16 -9.49 -15.61
CA ARG A 337 -11.00 -9.95 -14.52
C ARG A 337 -10.32 -11.14 -13.89
N ARG A 338 -9.44 -10.89 -12.90
CA ARG A 338 -8.53 -11.91 -12.37
C ARG A 338 -8.39 -11.86 -10.88
N LEU A 339 -8.39 -13.04 -10.27
CA LEU A 339 -7.98 -13.22 -8.89
C LEU A 339 -6.45 -13.22 -8.81
N MET A 340 -5.92 -12.22 -8.11
CA MET A 340 -4.51 -11.94 -7.94
C MET A 340 -4.11 -12.12 -6.48
N ILE A 341 -2.87 -12.47 -6.22
CA ILE A 341 -2.35 -12.72 -4.87
C ILE A 341 -1.27 -11.69 -4.53
N ALA A 342 -1.39 -11.05 -3.39
CA ALA A 342 -0.40 -10.10 -2.88
C ALA A 342 0.86 -10.85 -2.45
N GLN A 343 1.92 -10.79 -3.24
CA GLN A 343 3.19 -11.51 -3.00
C GLN A 343 4.40 -10.60 -3.01
N ASP A 344 4.18 -9.33 -3.34
CA ASP A 344 5.25 -8.34 -3.48
C ASP A 344 4.84 -6.97 -2.95
N THR A 345 5.79 -6.03 -2.96
CA THR A 345 5.58 -4.62 -2.58
C THR A 345 6.55 -3.73 -3.32
N GLY A 346 6.24 -2.44 -3.37
CA GLY A 346 7.12 -1.42 -3.90
C GLY A 346 6.95 -0.09 -3.16
N SER A 347 7.99 0.73 -3.12
CA SER A 347 7.96 2.03 -2.42
C SER A 347 6.94 3.02 -3.02
N ALA A 348 6.59 2.85 -4.30
CA ALA A 348 5.58 3.64 -5.01
C ALA A 348 4.16 3.03 -4.92
N ILE A 349 4.01 1.85 -4.31
CA ILE A 349 2.74 1.15 -4.22
C ILE A 349 2.12 1.49 -2.85
N VAL A 350 1.36 2.58 -2.81
CA VAL A 350 0.80 3.15 -1.58
C VAL A 350 -0.70 3.36 -1.73
N GLY A 351 -1.47 2.78 -0.80
CA GLY A 351 -2.91 2.93 -0.72
C GLY A 351 -3.70 1.63 -0.70
N PRO A 352 -4.99 1.68 -0.28
CA PRO A 352 -5.81 0.49 -0.03
C PRO A 352 -6.20 -0.29 -1.29
N ALA A 353 -6.34 0.39 -2.43
CA ALA A 353 -6.67 -0.21 -3.72
C ALA A 353 -5.63 0.20 -4.77
N ARG A 354 -4.36 -0.03 -4.45
CA ARG A 354 -3.21 0.21 -5.31
C ARG A 354 -2.45 -1.10 -5.52
N ALA A 355 -2.29 -1.51 -6.77
CA ALA A 355 -1.53 -2.70 -7.09
C ALA A 355 -0.60 -2.48 -8.28
N ASP A 356 0.50 -3.23 -8.29
CA ASP A 356 1.38 -3.38 -9.45
C ASP A 356 1.29 -4.83 -9.94
N LEU A 357 0.92 -5.05 -11.20
CA LEU A 357 0.62 -6.36 -11.75
C LEU A 357 1.88 -6.99 -12.33
N TYR A 358 2.23 -8.21 -11.92
CA TYR A 358 3.40 -8.92 -12.44
C TYR A 358 3.07 -9.64 -13.75
N PHE A 359 3.84 -9.38 -14.80
CA PHE A 359 3.63 -9.96 -16.14
C PHE A 359 4.70 -10.98 -16.55
N GLY A 360 5.65 -11.32 -15.68
CA GLY A 360 6.74 -12.25 -16.02
C GLY A 360 8.02 -11.55 -16.41
N ALA A 361 8.83 -12.19 -17.26
CA ALA A 361 10.15 -11.70 -17.63
C ALA A 361 10.27 -11.35 -19.12
N GLY A 362 11.21 -10.47 -19.45
CA GLY A 362 11.62 -10.19 -20.82
C GLY A 362 10.84 -9.07 -21.50
N VAL A 363 11.07 -8.94 -22.81
CA VAL A 363 10.66 -7.76 -23.61
C VAL A 363 9.13 -7.66 -23.69
N ASP A 364 8.42 -8.76 -23.93
CA ASP A 364 6.96 -8.72 -24.12
C ASP A 364 6.24 -8.41 -22.80
N ALA A 365 6.68 -8.98 -21.68
CA ALA A 365 6.22 -8.61 -20.35
C ALA A 365 6.49 -7.11 -20.08
N GLY A 366 7.64 -6.60 -20.51
CA GLY A 366 7.99 -5.18 -20.40
C GLY A 366 7.10 -4.27 -21.23
N LYS A 367 6.73 -4.67 -22.46
CA LYS A 367 5.79 -3.90 -23.31
C LYS A 367 4.42 -3.77 -22.65
N VAL A 368 3.88 -4.87 -22.15
CA VAL A 368 2.58 -4.86 -21.45
C VAL A 368 2.67 -4.00 -20.19
N SER A 369 3.62 -4.30 -19.32
CA SER A 369 3.80 -3.60 -18.04
C SER A 369 3.96 -2.08 -18.21
N GLY A 370 4.72 -1.66 -19.24
CA GLY A 370 5.02 -0.26 -19.50
C GLY A 370 3.81 0.60 -19.90
N ARG A 371 2.73 -0.02 -20.38
CA ARG A 371 1.49 0.66 -20.78
C ARG A 371 0.50 0.85 -19.63
N LEU A 372 0.65 0.10 -18.53
CA LEU A 372 -0.37 0.02 -17.49
C LEU A 372 -0.33 1.22 -16.54
N ARG A 373 -1.38 2.01 -16.57
CA ARG A 373 -1.68 3.11 -15.64
C ARG A 373 -3.19 3.37 -15.68
N HIS A 374 -3.96 2.46 -15.08
CA HIS A 374 -5.40 2.39 -15.30
C HIS A 374 -6.15 2.33 -13.97
N ASN A 375 -7.29 2.98 -13.93
CA ASN A 375 -8.25 2.80 -12.86
C ASN A 375 -8.92 1.44 -13.02
N MET A 376 -9.06 0.72 -11.91
CA MET A 376 -9.62 -0.62 -11.85
C MET A 376 -10.48 -0.78 -10.60
N ARG A 377 -11.46 -1.65 -10.65
CA ARG A 377 -12.23 -2.02 -9.46
C ARG A 377 -11.53 -3.14 -8.71
N PHE A 378 -11.47 -3.00 -7.39
CA PHE A 378 -10.82 -3.95 -6.51
C PHE A 378 -11.83 -4.61 -5.59
N VAL A 379 -11.74 -5.92 -5.47
CA VAL A 379 -12.43 -6.72 -4.48
C VAL A 379 -11.37 -7.45 -3.65
N ILE A 380 -11.26 -7.11 -2.38
CA ILE A 380 -10.40 -7.85 -1.43
C ILE A 380 -11.16 -9.05 -0.91
N LEU A 381 -10.51 -10.20 -0.87
CA LEU A 381 -11.06 -11.41 -0.23
C LEU A 381 -10.57 -11.49 1.21
N VAL A 382 -11.48 -11.29 2.14
CA VAL A 382 -11.21 -11.29 3.58
C VAL A 382 -11.59 -12.66 4.16
N PRO A 383 -10.71 -13.31 4.95
CA PRO A 383 -11.05 -14.56 5.60
C PRO A 383 -12.35 -14.47 6.41
N LYS A 384 -13.22 -15.47 6.32
CA LYS A 384 -14.52 -15.49 7.04
C LYS A 384 -14.40 -15.35 8.56
N SER A 385 -13.25 -15.72 9.12
CA SER A 385 -12.97 -15.51 10.55
C SER A 385 -12.95 -14.04 10.97
N LEU A 386 -12.77 -13.14 10.00
CA LEU A 386 -12.77 -11.69 10.25
C LEU A 386 -14.13 -11.03 9.98
N ASP A 387 -15.10 -11.71 9.41
CA ASP A 387 -16.39 -11.19 8.93
C ASP A 387 -16.73 -9.77 9.44
N PRO A 388 -16.47 -8.71 8.64
CA PRO A 388 -16.62 -7.34 9.09
C PRO A 388 -18.09 -6.97 9.35
N VAL A 389 -19.03 -7.66 8.68
CA VAL A 389 -20.47 -7.46 8.87
C VAL A 389 -20.92 -8.06 10.21
N ALA A 390 -20.52 -9.30 10.49
CA ALA A 390 -20.81 -9.95 11.77
C ALA A 390 -20.17 -9.20 12.94
N ARG A 391 -18.94 -8.69 12.76
CA ARG A 391 -18.27 -7.84 13.75
C ARG A 391 -18.98 -6.50 13.92
N GLY A 392 -19.39 -5.85 12.83
CA GLY A 392 -20.14 -4.59 12.87
C GLY A 392 -21.47 -4.71 13.60
N ARG A 393 -22.18 -5.83 13.41
CA ARG A 393 -23.46 -6.11 14.13
C ARG A 393 -23.29 -6.31 15.63
N LYS A 394 -22.10 -6.63 16.09
CA LYS A 394 -21.79 -6.75 17.53
C LYS A 394 -21.43 -5.41 18.18
N LEU A 395 -21.21 -4.37 17.39
CA LEU A 395 -20.94 -3.03 17.90
C LEU A 395 -22.27 -2.42 18.38
N PRO A 396 -22.29 -1.70 19.54
CA PRO A 396 -23.48 -0.99 19.97
C PRO A 396 -23.86 0.06 18.93
N LEU A 397 -25.13 0.08 18.53
CA LEU A 397 -25.66 1.12 17.67
C LEU A 397 -25.58 2.47 18.41
N PRO A 398 -25.38 3.60 17.68
CA PRO A 398 -25.34 4.93 18.31
C PRO A 398 -26.61 5.27 19.15
N ASP A 399 -27.76 4.70 18.75
CA ASP A 399 -29.04 4.88 19.42
C ASP A 399 -29.26 3.91 20.59
N GLU A 400 -28.55 2.79 20.63
CA GLU A 400 -28.45 1.98 21.83
C GLU A 400 -27.48 2.67 22.77
N ARG A 401 -28.00 3.56 23.62
CA ARG A 401 -27.18 4.16 24.68
C ARG A 401 -26.41 3.05 25.36
N PRO A 402 -25.08 3.17 25.49
CA PRO A 402 -24.28 2.21 26.26
C PRO A 402 -24.86 1.93 27.66
N SER A 403 -25.68 2.87 28.10
CA SER A 403 -26.38 2.86 29.39
C SER A 403 -27.18 1.61 29.71
N ALA A 404 -27.85 0.92 28.78
CA ALA A 404 -28.66 -0.24 29.16
C ALA A 404 -27.82 -1.49 29.47
N LYS A 405 -26.71 -1.73 28.73
CA LYS A 405 -25.75 -2.80 29.04
C LYS A 405 -24.80 -2.40 30.17
N ILE A 406 -24.37 -1.13 30.19
CA ILE A 406 -23.52 -0.58 31.23
C ILE A 406 -24.30 -0.47 32.53
N ALA A 407 -25.58 -0.05 32.52
CA ALA A 407 -26.44 -0.02 33.69
C ALA A 407 -26.74 -1.44 34.28
N LYS A 408 -26.76 -2.48 33.42
CA LYS A 408 -26.83 -3.88 33.89
C LYS A 408 -25.53 -4.39 34.51
N LEU A 409 -24.39 -3.95 33.98
CA LEU A 409 -23.08 -4.38 34.46
C LEU A 409 -22.58 -3.53 35.64
N PHE A 410 -23.04 -2.29 35.72
CA PHE A 410 -22.73 -1.33 36.78
C PHE A 410 -24.06 -0.73 37.26
N PRO A 411 -24.83 -1.42 38.12
CA PRO A 411 -25.99 -0.79 38.72
C PRO A 411 -25.51 0.46 39.46
N GLN A 412 -26.05 1.61 39.05
CA GLN A 412 -25.75 2.88 39.71
C GLN A 412 -26.07 2.73 41.19
N VAL A 413 -25.06 2.76 42.02
CA VAL A 413 -25.21 2.90 43.45
C VAL A 413 -25.80 4.30 43.63
N ASP A 414 -27.04 4.35 44.09
CA ASP A 414 -27.77 5.59 44.31
C ASP A 414 -27.03 6.36 45.41
N PRO A 415 -26.38 7.49 45.12
CA PRO A 415 -25.56 8.20 46.11
C PRO A 415 -26.38 8.78 47.27
N LEU A 416 -27.69 8.64 47.23
CA LEU A 416 -28.62 9.11 48.24
C LEU A 416 -29.03 8.05 49.29
N LYS A 417 -28.64 6.77 49.13
CA LYS A 417 -29.00 5.73 50.09
C LYS A 417 -27.98 5.49 51.20
N ASP A 418 -26.78 5.97 51.07
CA ASP A 418 -25.70 5.72 52.05
C ASP A 418 -25.19 7.01 52.74
N GLN A 419 -26.06 8.03 52.89
CA GLN A 419 -25.74 9.11 53.80
C GLN A 419 -26.27 8.81 55.22
N PRO A 420 -25.42 8.89 56.23
CA PRO A 420 -25.86 8.77 57.62
C PRO A 420 -26.79 9.93 57.94
N LYS A 421 -27.95 9.62 58.51
CA LYS A 421 -28.96 10.61 58.96
C LYS A 421 -28.36 11.58 59.95
N GLY A 422 -28.01 12.79 59.49
CA GLY A 422 -27.69 13.93 60.35
C GLY A 422 -28.95 14.68 60.82
N PRO A 423 -28.89 15.46 61.90
CA PRO A 423 -30.05 15.91 62.66
C PRO A 423 -30.87 17.01 61.93
N LYS A 424 -32.18 16.92 62.14
CA LYS A 424 -33.19 17.89 61.67
C LYS A 424 -32.97 19.25 62.28
N ASN A 425 -32.80 20.31 61.52
CA ASN A 425 -33.28 21.66 61.85
C ASN A 425 -33.54 22.47 60.57
N GLY A 426 -34.70 23.07 60.55
CA GLY A 426 -35.31 23.73 59.42
C GLY A 426 -34.74 25.09 59.07
N ALA A 427 -34.85 25.44 57.83
CA ALA A 427 -35.17 26.75 57.30
C ALA A 427 -35.37 26.65 55.78
N ARG A 428 -36.44 27.20 55.30
CA ARG A 428 -36.90 27.24 53.91
C ARG A 428 -36.22 28.43 53.18
N PRO A 429 -35.62 28.23 52.03
CA PRO A 429 -35.26 29.35 51.16
C PRO A 429 -36.29 29.55 50.02
N PRO A 430 -36.30 30.73 49.38
CA PRO A 430 -37.44 31.23 48.62
C PRO A 430 -37.47 30.77 47.18
N GLU A 431 -38.71 30.80 46.66
CA GLU A 431 -39.07 30.48 45.26
C GLU A 431 -38.53 31.54 44.27
N VAL A 432 -38.06 31.08 43.10
CA VAL A 432 -37.78 31.91 41.92
C VAL A 432 -38.73 31.44 40.81
N PRO A 433 -39.37 32.37 40.07
CA PRO A 433 -40.55 32.08 39.25
C PRO A 433 -40.22 31.51 37.89
N THR A 434 -41.05 30.58 37.48
CA THR A 434 -41.12 29.95 36.17
C THR A 434 -41.72 30.89 35.14
N ALA A 435 -41.05 31.06 33.99
CA ALA A 435 -41.64 31.71 32.82
C ALA A 435 -42.27 30.66 31.89
N ALA A 436 -43.51 30.95 31.52
CA ALA A 436 -44.41 30.14 30.75
C ALA A 436 -44.08 30.10 29.25
N VAL A 437 -44.31 28.95 28.65
CA VAL A 437 -44.38 28.72 27.20
C VAL A 437 -45.85 28.61 26.81
N PRO A 438 -46.32 29.32 25.77
CA PRO A 438 -47.68 29.06 25.24
C PRO A 438 -47.65 28.00 24.14
N GLY A 439 -48.58 27.09 24.25
CA GLY A 439 -48.87 26.08 23.28
C GLY A 439 -50.04 26.46 22.36
N LYS A 440 -50.36 25.50 21.49
CA LYS A 440 -51.54 25.27 20.65
C LYS A 440 -51.36 25.64 19.17
N ALA A 441 -51.95 24.90 18.21
CA ALA A 441 -53.06 23.98 18.22
C ALA A 441 -53.02 23.09 16.95
N ALA A 442 -53.77 22.00 17.05
CA ALA A 442 -54.08 20.99 16.06
C ALA A 442 -54.97 21.48 14.91
N GLY A 443 -54.92 20.79 13.79
CA GLY A 443 -55.89 20.89 12.67
C GLY A 443 -55.80 19.64 11.76
N THR A 444 -56.87 18.90 11.75
CA THR A 444 -57.19 17.63 11.16
C THR A 444 -57.45 17.63 9.66
N ALA A 445 -57.11 16.50 8.99
CA ALA A 445 -57.82 15.77 7.89
C ALA A 445 -58.04 16.50 6.55
N ASP A 446 -57.89 15.93 5.39
CA ASP A 446 -58.62 14.82 4.80
C ASP A 446 -58.08 14.46 3.38
N SER A 447 -58.41 13.25 2.97
CA SER A 447 -58.22 12.52 1.74
C SER A 447 -58.42 13.26 0.41
N ALA A 448 -57.73 12.85 -0.66
CA ALA A 448 -58.32 12.23 -1.86
C ALA A 448 -57.32 11.93 -2.99
N LYS A 449 -57.27 10.68 -3.37
CA LYS A 449 -57.15 10.01 -4.67
C LYS A 449 -57.18 10.88 -5.95
N ARG A 450 -56.23 10.63 -6.90
CA ARG A 450 -56.48 10.07 -8.24
C ARG A 450 -55.26 10.17 -9.18
N ALA A 451 -54.79 9.01 -9.62
CA ALA A 451 -54.77 8.47 -11.00
C ALA A 451 -53.94 9.21 -12.08
N ALA A 452 -53.01 8.46 -12.65
CA ALA A 452 -52.32 8.70 -13.92
C ALA A 452 -53.27 8.61 -15.11
N PRO A 453 -52.87 9.11 -16.31
CA PRO A 453 -52.50 8.18 -17.36
C PRO A 453 -51.38 8.61 -18.34
N ALA A 454 -50.60 7.63 -18.75
CA ALA A 454 -50.27 7.15 -20.11
C ALA A 454 -49.73 8.12 -21.19
N THR A 455 -48.60 7.69 -21.72
CA THR A 455 -47.91 8.04 -22.99
C THR A 455 -48.76 7.86 -24.25
N PRO A 456 -48.37 8.51 -25.39
CA PRO A 456 -47.86 7.74 -26.53
C PRO A 456 -46.68 8.36 -27.33
N PRO A 457 -46.11 7.57 -28.28
CA PRO A 457 -44.86 7.87 -28.97
C PRO A 457 -45.09 8.30 -30.45
N PRO A 458 -44.12 8.16 -31.40
CA PRO A 458 -43.18 9.19 -31.86
C PRO A 458 -43.45 9.65 -33.29
N THR A 459 -42.78 10.70 -33.77
CA THR A 459 -42.65 10.95 -35.21
C THR A 459 -41.34 11.58 -35.61
N THR A 460 -40.78 11.03 -36.65
CA THR A 460 -39.64 11.40 -37.46
C THR A 460 -39.74 12.79 -38.08
N GLY A 461 -38.59 13.50 -38.19
CA GLY A 461 -38.54 14.71 -39.03
C GLY A 461 -37.13 15.35 -39.04
N ALA A 462 -36.48 15.18 -40.16
CA ALA A 462 -35.45 15.97 -40.86
C ALA A 462 -34.69 17.10 -40.17
N ALA A 463 -33.36 17.09 -40.36
CA ALA A 463 -32.40 18.17 -40.07
C ALA A 463 -32.51 19.34 -41.05
N PRO A 464 -32.22 20.55 -40.63
CA PRO A 464 -31.62 21.59 -41.47
C PRO A 464 -30.32 22.17 -40.85
N PRO A 465 -29.61 23.07 -41.55
CA PRO A 465 -28.19 23.11 -41.66
C PRO A 465 -27.47 23.97 -40.58
N ALA A 466 -26.16 23.76 -40.46
CA ALA A 466 -25.24 24.39 -39.55
C ALA A 466 -25.11 25.92 -39.72
N THR A 467 -25.08 26.63 -38.59
CA THR A 467 -24.67 28.03 -38.51
C THR A 467 -23.41 28.11 -37.57
N PRO A 468 -22.46 29.05 -37.85
CA PRO A 468 -21.14 28.98 -37.28
C PRO A 468 -21.10 29.43 -35.82
N ALA A 469 -20.15 28.83 -35.07
CA ALA A 469 -19.90 29.09 -33.66
C ALA A 469 -19.34 30.51 -33.41
N PRO A 470 -19.70 31.16 -32.31
CA PRO A 470 -19.02 32.38 -31.87
C PRO A 470 -17.74 32.09 -31.13
N THR A 471 -16.75 32.89 -31.45
CA THR A 471 -15.39 32.97 -30.87
C THR A 471 -15.42 33.06 -29.35
N ALA A 472 -14.73 32.12 -28.67
CA ALA A 472 -14.56 32.15 -27.25
C ALA A 472 -13.60 33.29 -26.84
N GLN A 473 -14.11 34.27 -26.12
CA GLN A 473 -13.31 35.24 -25.40
C GLN A 473 -12.68 34.57 -24.17
N ALA A 474 -11.36 34.67 -24.06
CA ALA A 474 -10.58 34.19 -22.95
C ALA A 474 -10.98 34.93 -21.66
N LEU A 475 -11.57 34.21 -20.70
CA LEU A 475 -11.74 34.67 -19.34
C LEU A 475 -10.37 34.62 -18.63
N VAL A 476 -9.79 35.79 -18.41
CA VAL A 476 -8.59 35.98 -17.57
C VAL A 476 -8.99 35.64 -16.13
N ALA A 477 -8.50 34.49 -15.66
CA ALA A 477 -8.65 34.11 -14.26
C ALA A 477 -7.83 35.06 -13.36
N LYS A 478 -8.49 35.68 -12.39
CA LYS A 478 -7.80 36.47 -11.35
C LYS A 478 -6.90 35.56 -10.52
N PRO A 479 -5.65 36.00 -10.19
CA PRO A 479 -4.76 35.20 -9.37
C PRO A 479 -5.32 35.06 -7.96
N VAL A 480 -5.32 33.84 -7.46
CA VAL A 480 -5.63 33.49 -6.07
C VAL A 480 -4.48 33.99 -5.20
N PRO A 481 -4.72 34.74 -4.12
CA PRO A 481 -3.65 35.21 -3.24
C PRO A 481 -2.96 34.00 -2.56
N LEU A 482 -1.62 33.99 -2.62
CA LEU A 482 -0.81 33.04 -1.86
C LEU A 482 -0.94 33.35 -0.36
N PRO A 483 -0.99 32.33 0.52
CA PRO A 483 -0.95 32.55 1.96
C PRO A 483 0.37 33.20 2.37
N GLU A 484 0.29 34.23 3.22
CA GLU A 484 1.45 34.95 3.74
C GLU A 484 2.44 34.02 4.45
N ALA A 485 3.73 34.23 4.19
CA ALA A 485 4.81 33.49 4.82
C ALA A 485 4.79 33.73 6.35
N ARG A 486 4.82 32.66 7.12
CA ARG A 486 4.95 32.73 8.59
C ARG A 486 6.25 33.45 8.98
N PRO A 487 6.22 34.31 9.99
CA PRO A 487 7.42 35.01 10.44
C PRO A 487 8.46 34.03 10.98
N ASN A 488 9.72 34.26 10.59
CA ASN A 488 10.90 33.52 11.03
C ASN A 488 11.10 33.73 12.53
N ILE A 489 10.74 32.75 13.36
CA ILE A 489 11.09 32.75 14.79
C ILE A 489 12.52 32.20 14.91
N ALA A 490 13.45 33.07 15.25
CA ALA A 490 14.83 32.69 15.53
C ALA A 490 14.90 31.70 16.72
N PRO A 491 15.78 30.69 16.69
CA PRO A 491 15.92 29.74 17.79
C PRO A 491 16.53 30.41 19.02
N VAL A 492 15.85 30.27 20.14
CA VAL A 492 16.37 30.71 21.46
C VAL A 492 17.58 29.83 21.82
N SER A 493 18.72 30.44 22.00
CA SER A 493 19.95 29.78 22.44
C SER A 493 19.89 29.45 23.93
N GLU A 494 19.62 28.20 24.27
CA GLU A 494 19.84 27.69 25.63
C GLU A 494 21.31 27.39 25.84
N ARG A 495 21.99 28.23 26.59
CA ARG A 495 23.30 27.95 27.23
C ARG A 495 23.10 26.96 28.37
N ARG A 496 23.38 25.67 28.16
CA ARG A 496 23.54 24.70 29.26
C ARG A 496 24.98 24.73 29.80
N ARG A 497 25.09 25.09 31.08
CA ARG A 497 26.28 24.97 31.90
C ARG A 497 26.62 23.48 32.11
N TYR A 498 27.79 23.05 31.68
CA TYR A 498 28.35 21.75 32.05
C TYR A 498 28.86 21.78 33.46
N ARG A 499 28.33 20.94 34.36
CA ARG A 499 28.93 20.56 35.63
C ARG A 499 29.79 19.32 35.41
N HIS A 500 31.05 19.39 35.87
CA HIS A 500 31.98 18.28 36.04
C HIS A 500 31.39 17.19 36.91
N ILE A 501 31.51 15.92 36.54
CA ILE A 501 31.40 14.77 37.43
C ILE A 501 32.60 13.85 37.19
N HIS A 502 33.19 13.46 38.30
CA HIS A 502 34.43 12.77 38.57
C HIS A 502 34.67 11.45 37.84
N ARG A 503 35.97 11.19 37.59
CA ARG A 503 36.61 9.89 37.30
C ARG A 503 36.39 8.91 38.44
N TYR A 504 36.06 7.66 38.12
CA TYR A 504 36.45 6.50 38.91
C TYR A 504 37.25 5.54 38.03
N ARG A 505 38.52 5.31 38.50
CA ARG A 505 39.37 4.22 38.04
C ARG A 505 38.94 2.93 38.74
N TYR A 506 38.87 1.83 38.01
CA TYR A 506 39.12 0.51 38.60
C TYR A 506 40.12 -0.25 37.72
N ARG A 507 41.21 -0.65 38.43
CA ARG A 507 42.18 -1.69 38.03
C ARG A 507 41.59 -3.05 38.43
N ARG A 508 41.56 -4.00 37.57
CA ARG A 508 42.24 -5.30 37.52
C ARG A 508 41.75 -6.06 36.30
#